data_e10a613cfe17d2d2610a7b959630bf6f
#
_entry.id   e10a613cfe17d2d2610a7b959630bf6f
#
_cell.length_a   1.000
_cell.length_b   1.000
_cell.length_c   1.000
_cell.angle_alpha   90.00
_cell.angle_beta   90.00
_cell.angle_gamma   90.00
#
_symmetry.space_group_name_H-M   'P 1'
#
loop_
_entity.id
_entity.type
_entity.pdbx_description
1 polymer ?
#
loop_
_entity_poly.entity_id
_entity_poly.type
_entity_poly.pdbx_seq_one_letter_code
_entity_poly.pdbx_strand_id
1 'polypeptide(L)'
;MSEPVDEVRYERSGAAALITIDRQHRRNAVDGPTAEALHEAYLRFETEDDARVLVVCGAGDVSFCAGADLKATETMAPRLMSREGPMGFTRLTPSKPTIAAISGFCLAGGLEIALWCDLRIVTEGSKLGYPERRWGVPLIDGGTQRLPRIVGMGRALDLILTGRIIDAREAFAMGLVTEIVAEGAHLERALALAEGLAQFPQRTMLADRRAAIEGFGLPLADALALEAAAGPEVFEDGARGAARFAAGEGRGGAGAGA
;
A
#
# COMPACT_ATOMS: atom_id res chain seq x y z
N MET A 1 -28.04 -16.85 15.32
CA MET A 1 -27.59 -15.48 15.04
C MET A 1 -26.07 -15.58 15.03
N SER A 2 -25.42 -15.50 13.86
CA SER A 2 -23.97 -15.40 13.76
C SER A 2 -23.57 -14.05 14.38
N GLU A 3 -22.51 -14.04 15.19
CA GLU A 3 -21.90 -12.79 15.67
C GLU A 3 -21.58 -11.90 14.44
N PRO A 4 -21.69 -10.55 14.59
CA PRO A 4 -21.28 -9.65 13.52
C PRO A 4 -19.79 -9.89 13.29
N VAL A 5 -19.44 -10.36 12.09
CA VAL A 5 -18.04 -10.46 11.66
C VAL A 5 -17.57 -9.03 11.46
N ASP A 6 -16.52 -8.60 12.15
CA ASP A 6 -15.89 -7.32 11.88
C ASP A 6 -15.41 -7.30 10.44
N GLU A 7 -16.02 -6.45 9.60
CA GLU A 7 -15.73 -6.35 8.16
C GLU A 7 -14.32 -5.81 7.88
N VAL A 8 -13.66 -5.26 8.90
CA VAL A 8 -12.24 -4.87 8.90
C VAL A 8 -11.58 -5.41 10.15
N ARG A 9 -10.53 -6.19 9.99
CA ARG A 9 -9.73 -6.67 11.13
C ARG A 9 -8.39 -5.95 11.16
N TYR A 10 -7.95 -5.61 12.37
CA TYR A 10 -6.62 -5.10 12.65
C TYR A 10 -5.90 -6.08 13.59
N GLU A 11 -4.79 -6.62 13.13
CA GLU A 11 -4.01 -7.63 13.85
C GLU A 11 -2.53 -7.26 13.87
N ARG A 12 -1.78 -7.84 14.80
CA ARG A 12 -0.33 -7.71 14.88
C ARG A 12 0.34 -9.03 14.50
N SER A 13 1.38 -8.95 13.67
CA SER A 13 2.25 -10.08 13.33
C SER A 13 3.69 -9.61 13.40
N GLY A 14 4.37 -9.88 14.52
CA GLY A 14 5.71 -9.33 14.76
C GLY A 14 5.73 -7.79 14.72
N ALA A 15 6.60 -7.24 13.91
CA ALA A 15 6.70 -5.80 13.67
C ALA A 15 5.68 -5.28 12.64
N ALA A 16 4.90 -6.14 12.00
CA ALA A 16 3.86 -5.75 11.06
C ALA A 16 2.52 -5.51 11.77
N ALA A 17 1.79 -4.46 11.34
CA ALA A 17 0.34 -4.36 11.48
C ALA A 17 -0.30 -4.94 10.24
N LEU A 18 -1.39 -5.66 10.39
CA LEU A 18 -2.16 -6.25 9.31
C LEU A 18 -3.58 -5.69 9.34
N ILE A 19 -4.00 -5.04 8.25
CA ILE A 19 -5.39 -4.67 8.00
C ILE A 19 -5.96 -5.64 6.98
N THR A 20 -7.02 -6.36 7.36
CA THR A 20 -7.74 -7.29 6.50
C THR A 20 -9.14 -6.77 6.22
N ILE A 21 -9.48 -6.56 4.95
CA ILE A 21 -10.87 -6.28 4.52
C ILE A 21 -11.60 -7.61 4.41
N ASP A 22 -12.62 -7.87 5.25
CA ASP A 22 -13.35 -9.13 5.28
C ASP A 22 -14.83 -8.97 4.93
N ARG A 23 -15.07 -8.62 3.68
CA ARG A 23 -16.40 -8.56 3.05
C ARG A 23 -16.45 -9.49 1.84
N GLN A 24 -16.05 -10.74 2.00
CA GLN A 24 -15.91 -11.70 0.89
C GLN A 24 -17.19 -11.83 0.07
N HIS A 25 -18.36 -11.76 0.71
CA HIS A 25 -19.70 -11.78 0.07
C HIS A 25 -19.93 -10.60 -0.89
N ARG A 26 -19.10 -9.53 -0.79
CA ARG A 26 -19.02 -8.35 -1.66
C ARG A 26 -17.69 -8.23 -2.39
N ARG A 27 -16.87 -9.29 -2.45
CA ARG A 27 -15.52 -9.26 -3.00
C ARG A 27 -14.65 -8.19 -2.35
N ASN A 28 -14.79 -8.02 -1.05
CA ASN A 28 -14.10 -7.03 -0.24
C ASN A 28 -14.29 -5.58 -0.73
N ALA A 29 -15.45 -5.28 -1.36
CA ALA A 29 -15.82 -3.92 -1.71
C ALA A 29 -16.09 -3.09 -0.43
N VAL A 30 -15.79 -1.80 -0.50
CA VAL A 30 -15.84 -0.86 0.61
C VAL A 30 -17.12 -0.03 0.53
N ASP A 31 -17.90 -0.01 1.60
CA ASP A 31 -19.00 0.92 1.85
C ASP A 31 -18.62 1.93 2.94
N GLY A 32 -19.54 2.81 3.32
CA GLY A 32 -19.29 3.86 4.33
C GLY A 32 -18.78 3.30 5.67
N PRO A 33 -19.48 2.33 6.30
CA PRO A 33 -19.04 1.71 7.54
C PRO A 33 -17.67 1.04 7.42
N THR A 34 -17.42 0.32 6.33
CA THR A 34 -16.10 -0.30 6.08
C THR A 34 -15.01 0.76 5.93
N ALA A 35 -15.28 1.86 5.23
CA ALA A 35 -14.32 2.96 5.09
C ALA A 35 -14.00 3.62 6.44
N GLU A 36 -14.98 3.74 7.34
CA GLU A 36 -14.74 4.25 8.70
C GLU A 36 -13.85 3.30 9.50
N ALA A 37 -14.16 2.00 9.49
CA ALA A 37 -13.34 0.99 10.17
C ALA A 37 -11.91 0.92 9.60
N LEU A 38 -11.74 1.09 8.29
CA LEU A 38 -10.42 1.21 7.65
C LEU A 38 -9.67 2.46 8.12
N HIS A 39 -10.35 3.57 8.28
CA HIS A 39 -9.77 4.81 8.81
C HIS A 39 -9.28 4.63 10.26
N GLU A 40 -10.11 4.05 11.11
CA GLU A 40 -9.76 3.75 12.51
C GLU A 40 -8.55 2.79 12.60
N ALA A 41 -8.54 1.74 11.77
CA ALA A 41 -7.43 0.80 11.71
C ALA A 41 -6.12 1.48 11.24
N TYR A 42 -6.20 2.38 10.26
CA TYR A 42 -5.05 3.18 9.83
C TYR A 42 -4.54 4.10 10.95
N LEU A 43 -5.42 4.83 11.64
CA LEU A 43 -5.01 5.71 12.75
C LEU A 43 -4.36 4.90 13.89
N ARG A 44 -4.89 3.71 14.18
CA ARG A 44 -4.29 2.80 15.15
C ARG A 44 -2.86 2.43 14.74
N PHE A 45 -2.63 2.04 13.48
CA PHE A 45 -1.30 1.76 12.96
C PHE A 45 -0.33 2.94 13.12
N GLU A 46 -0.77 4.17 12.80
CA GLU A 46 0.07 5.36 12.92
C GLU A 46 0.52 5.63 14.36
N THR A 47 -0.32 5.32 15.34
CA THR A 47 -0.05 5.57 16.77
C THR A 47 0.67 4.42 17.48
N GLU A 48 0.72 3.22 16.91
CA GLU A 48 1.41 2.07 17.50
C GLU A 48 2.91 2.07 17.12
N ASP A 49 3.79 2.47 18.04
CA ASP A 49 5.24 2.56 17.80
C ASP A 49 5.90 1.24 17.38
N ASP A 50 5.42 0.12 17.97
CA ASP A 50 5.93 -1.22 17.64
C ASP A 50 5.44 -1.75 16.28
N ALA A 51 4.42 -1.13 15.69
CA ALA A 51 3.97 -1.42 14.34
C ALA A 51 4.83 -0.65 13.35
N ARG A 52 5.84 -1.28 12.78
CA ARG A 52 6.82 -0.62 11.90
C ARG A 52 6.44 -0.64 10.42
N VAL A 53 5.62 -1.58 10.00
CA VAL A 53 5.17 -1.74 8.61
C VAL A 53 3.69 -2.11 8.61
N LEU A 54 2.91 -1.52 7.71
CA LEU A 54 1.52 -1.91 7.49
C LEU A 54 1.43 -2.87 6.31
N VAL A 55 0.74 -3.99 6.52
CA VAL A 55 0.30 -4.89 5.44
C VAL A 55 -1.21 -4.75 5.28
N VAL A 56 -1.69 -4.53 4.07
CA VAL A 56 -3.13 -4.48 3.74
C VAL A 56 -3.44 -5.68 2.85
N CYS A 57 -4.48 -6.44 3.18
CA CYS A 57 -4.96 -7.56 2.37
C CYS A 57 -6.49 -7.65 2.36
N GLY A 58 -7.03 -8.44 1.44
CA GLY A 58 -8.42 -8.89 1.45
C GLY A 58 -8.53 -10.28 2.05
N ALA A 59 -9.60 -10.57 2.76
CA ALA A 59 -9.89 -11.92 3.24
C ALA A 59 -10.22 -12.86 2.08
N GLY A 60 -9.75 -14.09 2.14
CA GLY A 60 -9.89 -15.10 1.09
C GLY A 60 -9.01 -14.83 -0.13
N ASP A 61 -9.13 -15.72 -1.14
CA ASP A 61 -8.25 -15.68 -2.32
C ASP A 61 -8.94 -15.11 -3.56
N VAL A 62 -10.22 -14.77 -3.47
CA VAL A 62 -11.02 -14.35 -4.64
C VAL A 62 -10.79 -12.89 -4.99
N SER A 63 -10.60 -12.02 -3.98
CA SER A 63 -10.45 -10.59 -4.20
C SER A 63 -9.69 -9.91 -3.07
N PHE A 64 -8.71 -9.13 -3.43
CA PHE A 64 -8.11 -8.13 -2.54
C PHE A 64 -9.17 -7.08 -2.17
N CYS A 65 -9.68 -6.36 -3.17
CA CYS A 65 -10.76 -5.40 -3.03
C CYS A 65 -11.32 -5.04 -4.41
N ALA A 66 -12.65 -5.07 -4.56
CA ALA A 66 -13.33 -4.71 -5.81
C ALA A 66 -13.66 -3.21 -5.95
N GLY A 67 -13.22 -2.36 -4.99
CA GLY A 67 -13.49 -0.93 -4.96
C GLY A 67 -14.70 -0.56 -4.12
N ALA A 68 -15.38 0.54 -4.44
CA ALA A 68 -16.58 0.97 -3.73
C ALA A 68 -17.74 -0.01 -3.94
N ASP A 69 -18.52 -0.27 -2.88
CA ASP A 69 -19.74 -1.06 -2.99
C ASP A 69 -20.83 -0.25 -3.69
N LEU A 70 -21.02 -0.51 -4.99
CA LEU A 70 -22.02 0.19 -5.82
C LEU A 70 -23.46 -0.07 -5.39
N LYS A 71 -23.69 -1.02 -4.49
CA LYS A 71 -25.03 -1.28 -3.91
C LYS A 71 -25.28 -0.49 -2.62
N ALA A 72 -24.26 0.24 -2.13
CA ALA A 72 -24.31 1.05 -0.93
C ALA A 72 -23.72 2.46 -1.17
N THR A 73 -23.88 3.00 -2.37
CA THR A 73 -23.30 4.29 -2.78
C THR A 73 -23.76 5.46 -1.92
N GLU A 74 -24.96 5.39 -1.36
CA GLU A 74 -25.50 6.39 -0.45
C GLU A 74 -24.66 6.52 0.83
N THR A 75 -24.03 5.45 1.29
CA THR A 75 -23.14 5.47 2.46
C THR A 75 -21.77 6.10 2.16
N MET A 76 -21.38 6.10 0.88
CA MET A 76 -20.13 6.68 0.41
C MET A 76 -20.25 8.19 0.10
N ALA A 77 -21.44 8.66 -0.23
CA ALA A 77 -21.68 10.05 -0.62
C ALA A 77 -21.14 11.10 0.38
N PRO A 78 -21.30 10.94 1.71
CA PRO A 78 -20.74 11.88 2.69
C PRO A 78 -19.21 11.93 2.69
N ARG A 79 -18.54 10.87 2.20
CA ARG A 79 -17.09 10.71 2.23
C ARG A 79 -16.37 11.22 0.97
N LEU A 80 -17.11 11.61 -0.06
CA LEU A 80 -16.51 12.03 -1.36
C LEU A 80 -15.48 13.15 -1.22
N MET A 81 -15.73 14.09 -0.31
CA MET A 81 -14.85 15.23 -0.04
C MET A 81 -14.07 15.11 1.28
N SER A 82 -14.12 13.95 1.93
CA SER A 82 -13.42 13.77 3.20
C SER A 82 -11.90 13.89 3.02
N ARG A 83 -11.23 14.32 4.08
CA ARG A 83 -9.77 14.46 4.09
C ARG A 83 -9.06 13.13 3.92
N GLU A 84 -9.59 12.09 4.53
CA GLU A 84 -9.05 10.71 4.51
C GLU A 84 -9.32 9.98 3.18
N GLY A 85 -10.26 10.47 2.39
CA GLY A 85 -10.71 9.85 1.14
C GLY A 85 -11.87 8.87 1.32
N PRO A 86 -12.64 8.62 0.26
CA PRO A 86 -13.76 7.68 0.28
C PRO A 86 -13.43 6.29 0.81
N MET A 87 -12.24 5.75 0.50
CA MET A 87 -11.77 4.43 0.97
C MET A 87 -11.21 4.45 2.41
N GLY A 88 -11.33 5.56 3.14
CA GLY A 88 -11.00 5.65 4.56
C GLY A 88 -9.61 6.21 4.88
N PHE A 89 -8.59 6.04 4.04
CA PHE A 89 -7.23 6.54 4.30
C PHE A 89 -6.44 6.93 3.06
N THR A 90 -6.98 6.71 1.87
CA THR A 90 -6.24 6.82 0.61
C THR A 90 -5.72 8.21 0.27
N ARG A 91 -6.24 9.27 0.88
CA ARG A 91 -5.74 10.65 0.74
C ARG A 91 -4.73 11.05 1.81
N LEU A 92 -4.54 10.20 2.83
CA LEU A 92 -3.55 10.42 3.87
C LEU A 92 -2.19 9.88 3.41
N THR A 93 -1.11 10.41 3.97
CA THR A 93 0.25 9.91 3.70
C THR A 93 0.72 9.13 4.92
N PRO A 94 1.03 7.83 4.80
CA PRO A 94 1.50 7.04 5.91
C PRO A 94 2.92 7.44 6.32
N SER A 95 3.17 7.52 7.63
CA SER A 95 4.49 7.85 8.17
C SER A 95 5.47 6.66 8.08
N LYS A 96 4.95 5.45 7.96
CA LYS A 96 5.67 4.17 7.97
C LYS A 96 5.45 3.39 6.66
N PRO A 97 6.32 2.42 6.31
CA PRO A 97 6.18 1.63 5.10
C PRO A 97 4.87 0.84 5.04
N THR A 98 4.38 0.66 3.82
CA THR A 98 3.10 0.00 3.55
C THR A 98 3.23 -1.01 2.42
N ILE A 99 2.60 -2.19 2.56
CA ILE A 99 2.63 -3.28 1.60
C ILE A 99 1.20 -3.73 1.28
N ALA A 100 0.82 -3.77 0.02
CA ALA A 100 -0.41 -4.44 -0.42
C ALA A 100 -0.11 -5.92 -0.73
N ALA A 101 -0.76 -6.82 -0.01
CA ALA A 101 -0.73 -8.26 -0.26
C ALA A 101 -1.98 -8.65 -1.05
N ILE A 102 -1.83 -8.89 -2.35
CA ILE A 102 -2.93 -8.95 -3.30
C ILE A 102 -3.14 -10.38 -3.79
N SER A 103 -4.37 -10.88 -3.64
CA SER A 103 -4.85 -12.10 -4.28
C SER A 103 -6.16 -11.83 -5.03
N GLY A 104 -6.35 -12.47 -6.18
CA GLY A 104 -7.54 -12.34 -6.99
C GLY A 104 -7.77 -10.93 -7.54
N PHE A 105 -9.00 -10.40 -7.41
CA PHE A 105 -9.35 -9.11 -7.99
C PHE A 105 -8.89 -7.91 -7.15
N CYS A 106 -8.15 -7.00 -7.78
CA CYS A 106 -7.73 -5.71 -7.23
C CYS A 106 -8.20 -4.62 -8.21
N LEU A 107 -9.41 -4.14 -8.03
CA LEU A 107 -10.12 -3.34 -9.05
C LEU A 107 -10.62 -2.01 -8.49
N ALA A 108 -10.73 -1.01 -9.36
CA ALA A 108 -11.31 0.30 -9.04
C ALA A 108 -10.64 0.93 -7.80
N GLY A 109 -11.42 1.36 -6.80
CA GLY A 109 -10.90 1.85 -5.52
C GLY A 109 -9.99 0.85 -4.78
N GLY A 110 -10.14 -0.45 -5.03
CA GLY A 110 -9.21 -1.48 -4.51
C GLY A 110 -7.82 -1.34 -5.11
N LEU A 111 -7.71 -1.02 -6.39
CA LEU A 111 -6.42 -0.69 -7.00
C LEU A 111 -5.89 0.65 -6.48
N GLU A 112 -6.76 1.61 -6.16
CA GLU A 112 -6.34 2.88 -5.54
C GLU A 112 -5.77 2.66 -4.12
N ILE A 113 -6.35 1.74 -3.32
CA ILE A 113 -5.77 1.28 -2.04
C ILE A 113 -4.40 0.64 -2.28
N ALA A 114 -4.27 -0.25 -3.26
CA ALA A 114 -2.99 -0.89 -3.58
C ALA A 114 -1.92 0.10 -4.05
N LEU A 115 -2.29 1.13 -4.81
CA LEU A 115 -1.40 2.21 -5.24
C LEU A 115 -1.00 3.16 -4.10
N TRP A 116 -1.81 3.23 -3.06
CA TRP A 116 -1.48 3.99 -1.85
C TRP A 116 -0.34 3.32 -1.06
N CYS A 117 -0.25 2.00 -1.11
CA CYS A 117 0.87 1.28 -0.50
C CYS A 117 2.19 1.53 -1.26
N ASP A 118 3.32 1.47 -0.55
CA ASP A 118 4.64 1.61 -1.15
C ASP A 118 4.95 0.42 -2.07
N LEU A 119 4.69 -0.80 -1.59
CA LEU A 119 5.01 -2.04 -2.29
C LEU A 119 3.73 -2.85 -2.55
N ARG A 120 3.74 -3.65 -3.61
CA ARG A 120 2.61 -4.50 -4.04
C ARG A 120 3.11 -5.87 -4.41
N ILE A 121 2.68 -6.88 -3.63
CA ILE A 121 2.94 -8.30 -3.88
C ILE A 121 1.63 -8.90 -4.38
N VAL A 122 1.66 -9.60 -5.51
CA VAL A 122 0.47 -10.17 -6.12
C VAL A 122 0.63 -11.67 -6.35
N THR A 123 -0.48 -12.42 -6.32
CA THR A 123 -0.47 -13.81 -6.79
C THR A 123 -0.50 -13.88 -8.32
N GLU A 124 -0.08 -15.02 -8.90
CA GLU A 124 -0.04 -15.22 -10.35
C GLU A 124 -1.40 -15.02 -11.03
N GLY A 125 -2.50 -15.39 -10.36
CA GLY A 125 -3.87 -15.27 -10.87
C GLY A 125 -4.50 -13.90 -10.69
N SER A 126 -3.81 -12.97 -10.02
CA SER A 126 -4.37 -11.64 -9.72
C SER A 126 -4.75 -10.86 -10.97
N LYS A 127 -5.81 -10.06 -10.84
CA LYS A 127 -6.36 -9.21 -11.91
C LYS A 127 -6.50 -7.78 -11.41
N LEU A 128 -5.88 -6.84 -12.11
CA LEU A 128 -5.82 -5.44 -11.71
C LEU A 128 -6.42 -4.53 -12.79
N GLY A 129 -7.08 -3.43 -12.42
CA GLY A 129 -7.60 -2.49 -13.41
C GLY A 129 -8.71 -1.58 -12.91
N TYR A 130 -9.27 -0.80 -13.84
CA TYR A 130 -10.28 0.22 -13.56
C TYR A 130 -11.61 -0.01 -14.31
N PRO A 131 -12.29 -1.16 -14.11
CA PRO A 131 -13.52 -1.50 -14.83
C PRO A 131 -14.70 -0.60 -14.51
N GLU A 132 -14.64 0.19 -13.43
CA GLU A 132 -15.67 1.15 -13.01
C GLU A 132 -15.92 2.25 -14.05
N ARG A 133 -15.00 2.45 -14.99
CA ARG A 133 -15.19 3.31 -16.16
C ARG A 133 -16.47 3.00 -16.91
N ARG A 134 -16.85 1.72 -16.97
CA ARG A 134 -18.09 1.24 -17.63
C ARG A 134 -19.36 1.74 -16.96
N TRP A 135 -19.27 2.12 -15.68
CA TRP A 135 -20.39 2.55 -14.84
C TRP A 135 -20.36 4.06 -14.55
N GLY A 136 -19.39 4.79 -15.12
CA GLY A 136 -19.24 6.23 -14.90
C GLY A 136 -18.75 6.61 -13.51
N VAL A 137 -18.22 5.65 -12.73
CA VAL A 137 -17.65 5.93 -11.40
C VAL A 137 -16.27 6.56 -11.56
N PRO A 138 -15.99 7.71 -10.92
CA PRO A 138 -14.70 8.38 -11.02
C PRO A 138 -13.65 7.75 -10.10
N LEU A 139 -12.37 7.89 -10.48
CA LEU A 139 -11.23 7.61 -9.62
C LEU A 139 -10.98 8.83 -8.72
N ILE A 140 -11.21 8.69 -7.43
CA ILE A 140 -11.14 9.79 -6.47
C ILE A 140 -10.36 9.47 -5.19
N ASP A 141 -9.74 8.30 -5.15
CA ASP A 141 -8.90 7.81 -4.06
C ASP A 141 -7.39 7.83 -4.40
N GLY A 142 -7.03 8.58 -5.44
CA GLY A 142 -5.64 8.84 -5.82
C GLY A 142 -5.14 8.06 -7.04
N GLY A 143 -5.97 7.23 -7.68
CA GLY A 143 -5.59 6.44 -8.85
C GLY A 143 -5.06 7.28 -10.00
N THR A 144 -5.73 8.39 -10.32
CA THR A 144 -5.30 9.32 -11.38
C THR A 144 -3.98 10.03 -11.08
N GLN A 145 -3.58 10.09 -9.82
CA GLN A 145 -2.36 10.76 -9.38
C GLN A 145 -1.19 9.78 -9.18
N ARG A 146 -1.46 8.61 -8.58
CA ARG A 146 -0.41 7.63 -8.25
C ARG A 146 -0.06 6.74 -9.42
N LEU A 147 -1.05 6.27 -10.19
CA LEU A 147 -0.76 5.37 -11.30
C LEU A 147 0.24 5.95 -12.32
N PRO A 148 0.09 7.21 -12.82
CA PRO A 148 1.06 7.78 -13.75
C PRO A 148 2.46 7.94 -13.17
N ARG A 149 2.57 8.11 -11.84
CA ARG A 149 3.84 8.22 -11.15
C ARG A 149 4.57 6.88 -11.06
N ILE A 150 3.82 5.79 -11.08
CA ILE A 150 4.37 4.42 -10.97
C ILE A 150 4.70 3.86 -12.35
N VAL A 151 3.75 3.91 -13.31
CA VAL A 151 3.89 3.22 -14.61
C VAL A 151 4.16 4.14 -15.79
N GLY A 152 4.20 5.45 -15.55
CA GLY A 152 4.27 6.47 -16.58
C GLY A 152 2.91 6.81 -17.21
N MET A 153 2.79 8.04 -17.76
CA MET A 153 1.52 8.61 -18.22
C MET A 153 0.84 7.75 -19.31
N GLY A 154 1.60 7.22 -20.27
CA GLY A 154 1.03 6.47 -21.38
C GLY A 154 0.31 5.19 -20.92
N ARG A 155 0.96 4.39 -20.06
CA ARG A 155 0.36 3.16 -19.51
C ARG A 155 -0.78 3.46 -18.54
N ALA A 156 -0.65 4.53 -17.78
CA ALA A 156 -1.72 4.96 -16.88
C ALA A 156 -2.98 5.36 -17.63
N LEU A 157 -2.85 6.15 -18.70
CA LEU A 157 -3.98 6.57 -19.55
C LEU A 157 -4.63 5.38 -20.26
N ASP A 158 -3.85 4.40 -20.70
CA ASP A 158 -4.41 3.16 -21.26
C ASP A 158 -5.38 2.50 -20.27
N LEU A 159 -4.97 2.27 -19.02
CA LEU A 159 -5.83 1.65 -18.00
C LEU A 159 -7.01 2.55 -17.62
N ILE A 160 -6.78 3.86 -17.43
CA ILE A 160 -7.81 4.81 -17.00
C ILE A 160 -8.88 5.00 -18.06
N LEU A 161 -8.50 5.13 -19.35
CA LEU A 161 -9.44 5.43 -20.43
C LEU A 161 -10.20 4.18 -20.88
N THR A 162 -9.51 3.05 -21.01
CA THR A 162 -10.10 1.81 -21.50
C THR A 162 -10.88 1.05 -20.43
N GLY A 163 -10.53 1.23 -19.16
CA GLY A 163 -11.06 0.44 -18.06
C GLY A 163 -10.75 -1.06 -18.19
N ARG A 164 -9.70 -1.41 -18.93
CA ARG A 164 -9.31 -2.81 -19.12
C ARG A 164 -8.69 -3.38 -17.83
N ILE A 165 -8.78 -4.68 -17.74
CA ILE A 165 -8.19 -5.47 -16.65
C ILE A 165 -6.95 -6.13 -17.21
N ILE A 166 -5.85 -6.08 -16.45
CA ILE A 166 -4.57 -6.71 -16.74
C ILE A 166 -4.30 -7.87 -15.79
N ASP A 167 -3.45 -8.79 -16.18
CA ASP A 167 -2.98 -9.86 -15.30
C ASP A 167 -1.71 -9.44 -14.52
N ALA A 168 -1.29 -10.32 -13.60
CA ALA A 168 -0.11 -10.09 -12.75
C ALA A 168 1.17 -9.90 -13.57
N ARG A 169 1.34 -10.62 -14.67
CA ARG A 169 2.56 -10.54 -15.51
C ARG A 169 2.64 -9.21 -16.25
N GLU A 170 1.53 -8.75 -16.82
CA GLU A 170 1.47 -7.43 -17.45
C GLU A 170 1.69 -6.32 -16.40
N ALA A 171 1.08 -6.45 -15.22
CA ALA A 171 1.27 -5.52 -14.12
C ALA A 171 2.75 -5.43 -13.68
N PHE A 172 3.43 -6.56 -13.59
CA PHE A 172 4.86 -6.63 -13.28
C PHE A 172 5.72 -6.02 -14.40
N ALA A 173 5.45 -6.37 -15.65
CA ALA A 173 6.19 -5.87 -16.80
C ALA A 173 6.09 -4.32 -16.96
N MET A 174 5.02 -3.71 -16.48
CA MET A 174 4.89 -2.24 -16.48
C MET A 174 5.40 -1.57 -15.19
N GLY A 175 5.87 -2.32 -14.21
CA GLY A 175 6.33 -1.80 -12.92
C GLY A 175 5.21 -1.43 -11.94
N LEU A 176 3.98 -1.89 -12.20
CA LEU A 176 2.84 -1.63 -11.32
C LEU A 176 2.94 -2.44 -10.02
N VAL A 177 3.47 -3.65 -10.08
CA VAL A 177 3.67 -4.53 -8.92
C VAL A 177 5.14 -4.84 -8.69
N THR A 178 5.50 -5.06 -7.44
CA THR A 178 6.88 -5.27 -7.01
C THR A 178 7.32 -6.73 -7.18
N GLU A 179 6.40 -7.68 -6.91
CA GLU A 179 6.70 -9.11 -6.91
C GLU A 179 5.45 -9.93 -7.27
N ILE A 180 5.65 -11.03 -7.98
CA ILE A 180 4.62 -12.04 -8.25
C ILE A 180 4.99 -13.30 -7.47
N VAL A 181 4.01 -13.86 -6.75
CA VAL A 181 4.18 -15.07 -5.95
C VAL A 181 3.13 -16.12 -6.33
N ALA A 182 3.35 -17.36 -5.90
CA ALA A 182 2.39 -18.44 -6.08
C ALA A 182 1.05 -18.13 -5.40
N GLU A 183 -0.02 -18.79 -5.84
CA GLU A 183 -1.33 -18.68 -5.22
C GLU A 183 -1.27 -19.02 -3.73
N GLY A 184 -1.91 -18.18 -2.91
CA GLY A 184 -1.93 -18.31 -1.45
C GLY A 184 -0.69 -17.79 -0.71
N ALA A 185 0.43 -17.51 -1.41
CA ALA A 185 1.68 -17.11 -0.76
C ALA A 185 1.82 -15.59 -0.49
N HIS A 186 0.88 -14.76 -0.98
CA HIS A 186 0.96 -13.30 -0.95
C HIS A 186 1.06 -12.71 0.46
N LEU A 187 0.27 -13.21 1.40
CA LEU A 187 0.26 -12.70 2.77
C LEU A 187 1.52 -13.11 3.53
N GLU A 188 1.93 -14.38 3.46
CA GLU A 188 3.16 -14.85 4.08
C GLU A 188 4.37 -14.06 3.56
N ARG A 189 4.46 -13.89 2.23
CA ARG A 189 5.55 -13.12 1.61
C ARG A 189 5.56 -11.65 2.03
N ALA A 190 4.39 -11.01 2.12
CA ALA A 190 4.26 -9.62 2.57
C ALA A 190 4.69 -9.46 4.04
N LEU A 191 4.30 -10.38 4.91
CA LEU A 191 4.71 -10.37 6.32
C LEU A 191 6.21 -10.62 6.47
N ALA A 192 6.80 -11.54 5.70
CA ALA A 192 8.25 -11.77 5.69
C ALA A 192 9.02 -10.52 5.22
N LEU A 193 8.51 -9.83 4.18
CA LEU A 193 9.10 -8.57 3.72
C LEU A 193 8.96 -7.47 4.79
N ALA A 194 7.82 -7.37 5.44
CA ALA A 194 7.60 -6.40 6.53
C ALA A 194 8.56 -6.63 7.70
N GLU A 195 8.78 -7.89 8.08
CA GLU A 195 9.74 -8.23 9.13
C GLU A 195 11.17 -7.85 8.71
N GLY A 196 11.56 -8.11 7.44
CA GLY A 196 12.85 -7.66 6.91
C GLY A 196 13.03 -6.15 6.96
N LEU A 197 12.03 -5.38 6.54
CA LEU A 197 12.05 -3.91 6.61
C LEU A 197 12.18 -3.41 8.06
N ALA A 198 11.55 -4.11 8.99
CA ALA A 198 11.60 -3.76 10.41
C ALA A 198 12.99 -3.94 11.06
N GLN A 199 13.88 -4.75 10.45
CA GLN A 199 15.25 -4.95 10.92
C GLN A 199 16.20 -3.80 10.53
N PHE A 200 15.84 -2.99 9.54
CA PHE A 200 16.67 -1.85 9.13
C PHE A 200 16.65 -0.73 10.18
N PRO A 201 17.70 0.12 10.25
CA PRO A 201 17.66 1.35 11.02
C PRO A 201 16.49 2.23 10.58
N GLN A 202 15.44 2.28 11.40
CA GLN A 202 14.15 2.89 11.01
C GLN A 202 14.28 4.37 10.67
N ARG A 203 15.04 5.14 11.44
CA ARG A 203 15.18 6.59 11.22
C ARG A 203 15.77 6.92 9.84
N THR A 204 16.81 6.21 9.42
CA THR A 204 17.42 6.42 8.09
C THR A 204 16.47 5.99 6.97
N MET A 205 15.90 4.79 7.07
CA MET A 205 14.95 4.28 6.06
C MET A 205 13.73 5.20 5.90
N LEU A 206 13.16 5.69 7.02
CA LEU A 206 11.99 6.59 6.98
C LEU A 206 12.35 7.98 6.45
N ALA A 207 13.56 8.48 6.72
CA ALA A 207 14.05 9.74 6.17
C ALA A 207 14.19 9.66 4.64
N ASP A 208 14.79 8.58 4.12
CA ASP A 208 14.94 8.34 2.68
C ASP A 208 13.57 8.17 2.00
N ARG A 209 12.67 7.37 2.62
CA ARG A 209 11.30 7.21 2.11
C ARG A 209 10.57 8.55 2.04
N ARG A 210 10.64 9.36 3.10
CA ARG A 210 10.02 10.68 3.15
C ARG A 210 10.57 11.59 2.05
N ALA A 211 11.89 11.67 1.90
CA ALA A 211 12.53 12.47 0.87
C ALA A 211 12.12 12.05 -0.54
N ALA A 212 12.04 10.74 -0.81
CA ALA A 212 11.60 10.23 -2.10
C ALA A 212 10.14 10.59 -2.41
N ILE A 213 9.23 10.51 -1.43
CA ILE A 213 7.80 10.83 -1.62
C ILE A 213 7.57 12.34 -1.74
N GLU A 214 8.11 13.13 -0.82
CA GLU A 214 7.89 14.58 -0.75
C GLU A 214 8.65 15.33 -1.85
N GLY A 215 9.83 14.83 -2.23
CA GLY A 215 10.62 15.40 -3.32
C GLY A 215 10.05 15.13 -4.71
N PHE A 216 9.17 14.13 -4.84
CA PHE A 216 8.62 13.76 -6.14
C PHE A 216 7.73 14.88 -6.73
N GLY A 217 8.18 15.43 -7.85
CA GLY A 217 7.47 16.52 -8.54
C GLY A 217 7.96 17.93 -8.18
N LEU A 218 8.88 18.05 -7.24
CA LEU A 218 9.61 19.30 -7.01
C LEU A 218 10.66 19.53 -8.13
N PRO A 219 11.08 20.78 -8.38
CA PRO A 219 12.31 21.04 -9.11
C PRO A 219 13.48 20.28 -8.48
N LEU A 220 14.37 19.70 -9.29
CA LEU A 220 15.44 18.83 -8.78
C LEU A 220 16.30 19.49 -7.68
N ALA A 221 16.60 20.78 -7.81
CA ALA A 221 17.38 21.52 -6.80
C ALA A 221 16.66 21.56 -5.44
N ASP A 222 15.34 21.75 -5.44
CA ASP A 222 14.53 21.79 -4.22
C ASP A 222 14.40 20.40 -3.58
N ALA A 223 14.22 19.36 -4.43
CA ALA A 223 14.20 17.97 -3.97
C ALA A 223 15.51 17.53 -3.33
N LEU A 224 16.67 17.91 -3.94
CA LEU A 224 18.01 17.65 -3.36
C LEU A 224 18.24 18.42 -2.06
N ALA A 225 17.72 19.63 -1.95
CA ALA A 225 17.79 20.40 -0.69
C ALA A 225 16.94 19.75 0.42
N LEU A 226 15.75 19.25 0.07
CA LEU A 226 14.89 18.49 0.99
C LEU A 226 15.60 17.21 1.50
N GLU A 227 16.18 16.44 0.59
CA GLU A 227 16.95 15.23 0.92
C GLU A 227 18.14 15.55 1.84
N ALA A 228 18.93 16.56 1.50
CA ALA A 228 20.09 16.97 2.28
C ALA A 228 19.73 17.43 3.71
N ALA A 229 18.56 18.06 3.88
CA ALA A 229 18.09 18.53 5.19
C ALA A 229 17.81 17.37 6.18
N ALA A 230 17.50 16.18 5.70
CA ALA A 230 17.29 15.00 6.53
C ALA A 230 18.61 14.41 7.07
N GLY A 231 19.75 14.65 6.40
CA GLY A 231 21.04 14.05 6.75
C GLY A 231 21.47 14.25 8.19
N PRO A 232 21.49 15.49 8.74
CA PRO A 232 21.87 15.73 10.14
C PRO A 232 21.02 14.98 11.16
N GLU A 233 19.74 14.78 10.89
CA GLU A 233 18.80 14.09 11.79
C GLU A 233 19.15 12.60 11.98
N VAL A 234 19.75 11.98 10.97
CA VAL A 234 20.04 10.52 10.95
C VAL A 234 21.53 10.20 10.94
N PHE A 235 22.41 11.22 11.03
CA PHE A 235 23.86 11.07 10.95
C PHE A 235 24.43 10.11 12.00
N GLU A 236 23.94 10.16 13.23
CA GLU A 236 24.39 9.26 14.30
C GLU A 236 24.05 7.80 14.03
N ASP A 237 22.89 7.53 13.41
CA ASP A 237 22.49 6.18 13.02
C ASP A 237 23.43 5.63 11.94
N GLY A 238 23.78 6.46 10.96
CA GLY A 238 24.78 6.14 9.93
C GLY A 238 26.16 5.87 10.52
N ALA A 239 26.60 6.68 11.47
CA ALA A 239 27.88 6.49 12.15
C ALA A 239 27.94 5.18 12.95
N ARG A 240 26.86 4.80 13.65
CA ARG A 240 26.74 3.50 14.34
C ARG A 240 26.77 2.34 13.33
N GLY A 241 26.08 2.47 12.21
CA GLY A 241 26.12 1.48 11.14
C GLY A 241 27.52 1.29 10.54
N ALA A 242 28.21 2.40 10.27
CA ALA A 242 29.58 2.36 9.76
C ALA A 242 30.56 1.70 10.75
N ALA A 243 30.40 1.92 12.05
CA ALA A 243 31.22 1.26 13.09
C ALA A 243 31.00 -0.26 13.11
N ARG A 244 29.74 -0.75 13.00
CA ARG A 244 29.42 -2.18 12.90
C ARG A 244 30.02 -2.80 11.66
N PHE A 245 29.89 -2.14 10.50
CA PHE A 245 30.51 -2.60 9.25
C PHE A 245 32.04 -2.69 9.36
N ALA A 246 32.68 -1.69 9.97
CA ALA A 246 34.12 -1.71 10.22
C ALA A 246 34.55 -2.85 11.13
N ALA A 247 33.68 -3.25 12.10
CA ALA A 247 33.89 -4.41 12.96
C ALA A 247 33.65 -5.75 12.26
N GLY A 248 33.16 -5.75 11.01
CA GLY A 248 33.01 -6.95 10.19
C GLY A 248 31.58 -7.48 10.02
N GLU A 249 30.58 -6.77 10.58
CA GLU A 249 29.19 -7.15 10.37
C GLU A 249 28.78 -6.91 8.90
N GLY A 250 27.95 -7.80 8.36
CA GLY A 250 27.37 -7.67 7.02
C GLY A 250 28.36 -7.87 5.86
N ARG A 251 29.59 -8.28 6.10
CA ARG A 251 30.54 -8.63 5.02
C ARG A 251 30.04 -9.85 4.27
N GLY A 252 29.75 -9.69 2.99
CA GLY A 252 29.21 -10.75 2.13
C GLY A 252 27.70 -10.73 1.96
N GLY A 253 27.01 -9.62 2.32
CA GLY A 253 25.58 -9.47 2.12
C GLY A 253 24.71 -10.16 3.19
N ALA A 254 25.29 -10.70 4.25
CA ALA A 254 24.55 -11.20 5.41
C ALA A 254 24.18 -10.02 6.29
N GLY A 255 22.90 -9.68 6.30
CA GLY A 255 22.33 -8.63 7.13
C GLY A 255 21.11 -8.01 6.44
N ALA A 256 19.94 -8.04 7.15
CA ALA A 256 18.66 -7.48 6.72
C ALA A 256 18.13 -8.00 5.38
N GLY A 257 17.48 -9.17 5.40
CA GLY A 257 16.52 -9.55 4.37
C GLY A 257 17.11 -10.06 3.06
N ALA A 258 18.11 -10.97 3.13
CA ALA A 258 18.39 -11.86 2.00
C ALA A 258 17.38 -13.01 2.00
#